data_03060912b8c86f46e8e35c437906ca3c
#
_entry.id   03060912b8c86f46e8e35c437906ca3c
#
_cell.length_a   1.000
_cell.length_b   1.000
_cell.length_c   1.000
_cell.angle_alpha   90.00
_cell.angle_beta   90.00
_cell.angle_gamma   90.00
#
_symmetry.space_group_name_H-M   'P 1'
#
loop_
_entity.id
_entity.type
_entity.pdbx_description
1 polymer ?
#
loop_
_entity_poly.entity_id
_entity_poly.type
_entity_poly.pdbx_seq_one_letter_code
_entity_poly.pdbx_strand_id
1 'polypeptide(L)'
;MSTPTDISVDHFFNPASKDFIHDPVPTLRKLNSEFPIARFNAWQAWLVTGHKNIIDCLLDTRLSTDFNLWEFAPDKKPANEMDAFEKLMNNNLFFLDRKNHLRLRKLALPAF
;
A
#
# COMPACT_ATOMS: atom_id res chain seq x y z
N MET A 1 9.95 4.78 -23.14
CA MET A 1 9.17 4.49 -21.92
C MET A 1 7.78 4.06 -22.36
N SER A 2 7.49 2.78 -22.23
CA SER A 2 6.14 2.31 -22.52
C SER A 2 5.18 2.93 -21.51
N THR A 3 4.14 3.60 -22.01
CA THR A 3 2.95 3.88 -21.20
C THR A 3 2.59 2.63 -20.41
N PRO A 4 2.24 2.73 -19.12
CA PRO A 4 1.67 1.59 -18.41
C PRO A 4 0.48 1.15 -19.26
N THR A 5 0.67 0.10 -20.02
CA THR A 5 -0.45 -0.54 -20.69
C THR A 5 -1.38 -0.98 -19.58
N ASP A 6 -2.67 -0.77 -19.76
CA ASP A 6 -3.75 -1.24 -18.89
C ASP A 6 -3.78 -2.79 -18.81
N ILE A 7 -2.61 -3.40 -18.68
CA ILE A 7 -2.48 -4.85 -18.56
C ILE A 7 -2.83 -5.20 -17.13
N SER A 8 -4.03 -5.73 -17.00
CA SER A 8 -4.47 -6.33 -15.74
C SER A 8 -3.76 -7.64 -15.49
N VAL A 9 -3.35 -7.84 -14.26
CA VAL A 9 -2.73 -9.09 -13.79
C VAL A 9 -3.70 -10.00 -13.05
N ASP A 10 -4.98 -9.69 -13.06
CA ASP A 10 -6.04 -10.45 -12.38
C ASP A 10 -6.12 -11.91 -12.83
N HIS A 11 -5.67 -12.22 -14.05
CA HIS A 11 -5.70 -13.56 -14.59
C HIS A 11 -4.69 -14.53 -13.95
N PHE A 12 -3.64 -14.04 -13.28
CA PHE A 12 -2.67 -14.90 -12.60
C PHE A 12 -2.34 -14.47 -11.17
N PHE A 13 -2.60 -13.19 -10.81
CA PHE A 13 -2.33 -12.68 -9.47
C PHE A 13 -3.60 -12.76 -8.62
N ASN A 14 -3.58 -13.60 -7.61
CA ASN A 14 -4.62 -13.68 -6.60
C ASN A 14 -4.00 -13.84 -5.21
N PRO A 15 -3.88 -12.73 -4.44
CA PRO A 15 -3.24 -12.78 -3.13
C PRO A 15 -4.03 -13.58 -2.07
N ALA A 16 -5.29 -13.89 -2.35
CA ALA A 16 -6.13 -14.72 -1.48
C ALA A 16 -6.07 -16.21 -1.82
N SER A 17 -5.40 -16.60 -2.91
CA SER A 17 -5.28 -18.01 -3.27
C SER A 17 -4.37 -18.77 -2.31
N LYS A 18 -4.68 -20.05 -2.09
CA LYS A 18 -3.85 -20.91 -1.24
C LYS A 18 -2.43 -21.04 -1.76
N ASP A 19 -2.27 -21.14 -3.08
CA ASP A 19 -0.96 -21.27 -3.70
C ASP A 19 -0.09 -20.03 -3.47
N PHE A 20 -0.66 -18.85 -3.62
CA PHE A 20 0.05 -17.60 -3.35
C PHE A 20 0.41 -17.45 -1.86
N ILE A 21 -0.51 -17.77 -0.97
CA ILE A 21 -0.27 -17.70 0.48
C ILE A 21 0.83 -18.69 0.90
N HIS A 22 0.82 -19.88 0.31
CA HIS A 22 1.82 -20.91 0.61
C HIS A 22 3.20 -20.56 0.10
N ASP A 23 3.30 -20.10 -1.15
CA ASP A 23 4.55 -19.69 -1.78
C ASP A 23 4.34 -18.49 -2.72
N PRO A 24 4.48 -17.25 -2.23
CA PRO A 24 4.27 -16.05 -3.03
C PRO A 24 5.41 -15.74 -4.01
N VAL A 25 6.58 -16.32 -3.82
CA VAL A 25 7.81 -15.93 -4.54
C VAL A 25 7.72 -16.08 -6.06
N PRO A 26 7.22 -17.20 -6.63
CA PRO A 26 7.12 -17.33 -8.08
C PRO A 26 6.25 -16.25 -8.72
N THR A 27 5.09 -15.96 -8.11
CA THR A 27 4.16 -14.92 -8.60
C THR A 27 4.78 -13.53 -8.50
N LEU A 28 5.44 -13.21 -7.39
CA LEU A 28 6.11 -11.93 -7.21
C LEU A 28 7.28 -11.74 -8.18
N ARG A 29 8.02 -12.80 -8.48
CA ARG A 29 9.08 -12.78 -9.52
C ARG A 29 8.50 -12.48 -10.89
N LYS A 30 7.39 -13.11 -11.25
CA LYS A 30 6.71 -12.86 -12.53
C LYS A 30 6.23 -11.41 -12.62
N LEU A 31 5.61 -10.89 -11.57
CA LEU A 31 5.21 -9.48 -11.50
C LEU A 31 6.41 -8.56 -11.71
N ASN A 32 7.50 -8.80 -10.98
CA ASN A 32 8.67 -7.95 -11.07
C ASN A 32 9.37 -7.98 -12.43
N SER A 33 9.44 -9.15 -13.08
CA SER A 33 10.14 -9.32 -14.36
C SER A 33 9.32 -8.87 -15.56
N GLU A 34 8.02 -9.13 -15.56
CA GLU A 34 7.16 -8.92 -16.73
C GLU A 34 6.18 -7.73 -16.56
N PHE A 35 5.76 -7.46 -15.33
CA PHE A 35 4.72 -6.48 -15.01
C PHE A 35 5.10 -5.63 -13.79
N PRO A 36 6.23 -4.91 -13.80
CA PRO A 36 6.73 -4.21 -12.61
C PRO A 36 5.78 -3.13 -12.08
N ILE A 37 4.95 -2.57 -12.96
CA ILE A 37 3.83 -1.67 -12.60
C ILE A 37 2.61 -2.18 -13.36
N ALA A 38 1.63 -2.69 -12.65
CA ALA A 38 0.48 -3.36 -13.25
C ALA A 38 -0.83 -3.01 -12.55
N ARG A 39 -1.92 -3.09 -13.31
CA ARG A 39 -3.26 -2.90 -12.76
C ARG A 39 -3.78 -4.19 -12.15
N PHE A 40 -4.29 -4.10 -10.93
CA PHE A 40 -5.03 -5.17 -10.28
C PHE A 40 -6.47 -4.70 -10.06
N ASN A 41 -7.35 -5.10 -10.97
CA ASN A 41 -8.72 -4.56 -11.02
C ASN A 41 -9.58 -5.03 -9.84
N ALA A 42 -9.34 -6.23 -9.34
CA ALA A 42 -10.07 -6.76 -8.19
C ALA A 42 -10.01 -5.84 -6.96
N TRP A 43 -8.90 -5.11 -6.78
CA TRP A 43 -8.74 -4.13 -5.70
C TRP A 43 -8.76 -2.68 -6.19
N GLN A 44 -9.04 -2.45 -7.45
CA GLN A 44 -8.95 -1.12 -8.07
C GLN A 44 -7.63 -0.40 -7.78
N ALA A 45 -6.54 -1.17 -7.78
CA ALA A 45 -5.23 -0.75 -7.33
C ALA A 45 -4.16 -0.93 -8.40
N TRP A 46 -3.07 -0.22 -8.24
CA TRP A 46 -1.83 -0.47 -8.95
C TRP A 46 -0.88 -1.28 -8.08
N LEU A 47 -0.31 -2.33 -8.66
CA LEU A 47 0.75 -3.09 -8.04
C LEU A 47 2.10 -2.55 -8.52
N VAL A 48 2.97 -2.27 -7.58
CA VAL A 48 4.32 -1.79 -7.86
C VAL A 48 5.31 -2.78 -7.28
N THR A 49 6.18 -3.31 -8.13
CA THR A 49 7.25 -4.23 -7.76
C THR A 49 8.59 -3.70 -8.22
N GLY A 50 9.66 -4.28 -7.70
CA GLY A 50 11.02 -3.83 -7.97
C GLY A 50 11.49 -2.76 -6.97
N HIS A 51 12.70 -2.97 -6.46
CA HIS A 51 13.26 -2.13 -5.40
C HIS A 51 13.22 -0.64 -5.74
N LYS A 52 13.73 -0.26 -6.93
CA LYS A 52 13.76 1.13 -7.36
C LYS A 52 12.35 1.74 -7.45
N ASN A 53 11.41 1.04 -8.07
CA ASN A 53 10.04 1.53 -8.22
C ASN A 53 9.36 1.74 -6.86
N ILE A 54 9.56 0.82 -5.94
CA ILE A 54 9.00 0.92 -4.58
C ILE A 54 9.59 2.11 -3.84
N ILE A 55 10.92 2.30 -3.89
CA ILE A 55 11.57 3.45 -3.25
C ILE A 55 11.08 4.76 -3.87
N ASP A 56 10.98 4.85 -5.19
CA ASP A 56 10.46 6.04 -5.86
C ASP A 56 9.03 6.37 -5.40
N CYS A 57 8.17 5.38 -5.26
CA CYS A 57 6.82 5.55 -4.75
C CYS A 57 6.80 6.01 -3.27
N LEU A 58 7.61 5.40 -2.42
CA LEU A 58 7.66 5.74 -1.00
C LEU A 58 8.16 7.17 -0.74
N LEU A 59 9.00 7.68 -1.62
CA LEU A 59 9.55 9.04 -1.52
C LEU A 59 8.71 10.08 -2.28
N ASP A 60 7.76 9.66 -3.11
CA ASP A 60 6.94 10.56 -3.91
C ASP A 60 5.90 11.28 -3.05
N THR A 61 6.03 12.59 -2.95
CA THR A 61 5.14 13.42 -2.14
C THR A 61 3.71 13.54 -2.66
N ARG A 62 3.45 13.08 -3.90
CA ARG A 62 2.11 13.03 -4.49
C ARG A 62 1.31 11.80 -4.03
N LEU A 63 2.00 10.81 -3.48
CA LEU A 63 1.38 9.60 -2.94
C LEU A 63 1.21 9.74 -1.42
N SER A 64 0.12 9.19 -0.91
CA SER A 64 -0.22 9.24 0.51
C SER A 64 -0.36 7.85 1.10
N THR A 65 0.01 7.69 2.35
CA THR A 65 -0.30 6.51 3.16
C THR A 65 -1.54 6.70 4.02
N ASP A 66 -2.15 7.89 3.99
CA ASP A 66 -3.40 8.14 4.70
C ASP A 66 -4.57 7.49 3.95
N PHE A 67 -5.05 6.38 4.51
CA PHE A 67 -6.15 5.62 3.94
C PHE A 67 -7.45 6.44 3.80
N ASN A 68 -7.64 7.46 4.63
CA ASN A 68 -8.83 8.31 4.56
C ASN A 68 -8.88 9.19 3.31
N LEU A 69 -7.75 9.37 2.61
CA LEU A 69 -7.68 10.12 1.36
C LEU A 69 -8.01 9.27 0.13
N TRP A 70 -8.15 7.97 0.30
CA TRP A 70 -8.52 7.06 -0.79
C TRP A 70 -9.98 7.28 -1.18
N GLU A 71 -10.25 7.40 -2.48
CA GLU A 71 -11.59 7.69 -3.01
C GLU A 71 -12.65 6.62 -2.67
N PHE A 72 -12.22 5.40 -2.41
CA PHE A 72 -13.08 4.29 -2.01
C PHE A 72 -13.03 4.00 -0.49
N ALA A 73 -12.42 4.89 0.28
CA ALA A 73 -12.35 4.71 1.73
C ALA A 73 -13.77 4.72 2.33
N PRO A 74 -14.07 3.83 3.27
CA PRO A 74 -15.34 3.90 3.99
C PRO A 74 -15.44 5.18 4.80
N ASP A 75 -16.66 5.61 5.06
CA ASP A 75 -16.91 6.78 5.91
C ASP A 75 -16.23 6.60 7.27
N LYS A 76 -15.55 7.67 7.70
CA LYS A 76 -14.84 7.65 8.96
C LYS A 76 -15.82 7.62 10.12
N LYS A 77 -15.72 6.60 10.97
CA LYS A 77 -16.49 6.54 12.22
C LYS A 77 -16.08 7.66 13.17
N PRO A 78 -17.02 8.26 13.91
CA PRO A 78 -16.67 9.13 15.02
C PRO A 78 -15.79 8.42 16.05
N ALA A 79 -14.90 9.16 16.69
CA ALA A 79 -13.93 8.58 17.64
C ALA A 79 -14.57 7.80 18.79
N ASN A 80 -15.78 8.21 19.22
CA ASN A 80 -16.55 7.54 20.27
C ASN A 80 -17.16 6.19 19.84
N GLU A 81 -17.26 5.96 18.52
CA GLU A 81 -17.78 4.71 17.95
C GLU A 81 -16.67 3.73 17.54
N MET A 82 -15.41 4.16 17.62
CA MET A 82 -14.25 3.33 17.30
C MET A 82 -13.88 2.44 18.47
N ASP A 83 -13.61 1.18 18.19
CA ASP A 83 -12.99 0.29 19.17
C ASP A 83 -11.48 0.62 19.37
N ALA A 84 -10.85 -0.06 20.32
CA ALA A 84 -9.45 0.16 20.66
C ALA A 84 -8.51 -0.14 19.48
N PHE A 85 -8.81 -1.17 18.69
CA PHE A 85 -8.02 -1.54 17.52
C PHE A 85 -8.14 -0.50 16.40
N GLU A 86 -9.35 -0.04 16.11
CA GLU A 86 -9.58 1.01 15.11
C GLU A 86 -8.88 2.32 15.49
N LYS A 87 -8.92 2.70 16.77
CA LYS A 87 -8.19 3.87 17.27
C LYS A 87 -6.68 3.71 17.11
N LEU A 88 -6.14 2.55 17.43
CA LEU A 88 -4.72 2.25 17.25
C LEU A 88 -4.31 2.33 15.79
N MET A 89 -5.08 1.73 14.89
CA MET A 89 -4.77 1.72 13.46
C MET A 89 -4.82 3.11 12.84
N ASN A 90 -5.81 3.92 13.21
CA ASN A 90 -5.92 5.29 12.70
C ASN A 90 -4.79 6.23 13.15
N ASN A 91 -4.11 5.90 14.24
CA ASN A 91 -2.98 6.68 14.76
C ASN A 91 -1.62 5.98 14.55
N ASN A 92 -1.59 4.92 13.77
CA ASN A 92 -0.36 4.20 13.46
C ASN A 92 0.56 5.04 12.57
N LEU A 93 1.85 5.05 12.90
CA LEU A 93 2.88 5.81 12.19
C LEU A 93 2.90 5.54 10.68
N PHE A 94 2.62 4.30 10.26
CA PHE A 94 2.60 3.90 8.85
C PHE A 94 1.46 4.50 8.03
N PHE A 95 0.37 4.89 8.68
CA PHE A 95 -0.83 5.44 8.04
C PHE A 95 -0.97 6.95 8.23
N LEU A 96 0.01 7.59 8.82
CA LEU A 96 0.04 9.05 8.98
C LEU A 96 0.89 9.68 7.89
N ASP A 97 0.41 10.82 7.39
CA ASP A 97 1.12 11.60 6.40
C ASP A 97 2.00 12.69 7.02
N ARG A 98 3.07 12.98 6.30
CA ARG A 98 3.97 14.14 6.40
C ARG A 98 4.10 14.74 7.81
N LYS A 99 3.27 15.75 8.15
CA LYS A 99 3.42 16.54 9.39
C LYS A 99 3.27 15.66 10.63
N ASN A 100 2.23 14.85 10.69
CA ASN A 100 1.99 13.95 11.82
C ASN A 100 3.00 12.81 11.85
N HIS A 101 3.35 12.27 10.70
CA HIS A 101 4.39 11.25 10.57
C HIS A 101 5.74 11.78 11.07
N LEU A 102 6.17 12.94 10.60
CA LEU A 102 7.43 13.56 11.02
C LEU A 102 7.46 13.87 12.52
N ARG A 103 6.34 14.35 13.06
CA ARG A 103 6.22 14.64 14.48
C ARG A 103 6.40 13.37 15.32
N LEU A 104 5.69 12.30 14.99
CA LEU A 104 5.79 11.03 15.73
C LEU A 104 7.15 10.37 15.53
N ARG A 105 7.71 10.43 14.32
CA ARG A 105 9.03 9.90 14.06
C ARG A 105 10.11 10.59 14.89
N LYS A 106 10.06 11.92 15.02
CA LYS A 106 10.98 12.68 15.88
C LYS A 106 10.86 12.29 17.34
N LEU A 107 9.66 11.96 17.82
CA LEU A 107 9.45 11.48 19.18
C LEU A 107 9.97 10.08 19.42
N ALA A 108 9.90 9.22 18.41
CA ALA A 108 10.29 7.81 18.51
C ALA A 108 11.79 7.57 18.30
N LEU A 109 12.44 8.32 17.40
CA LEU A 109 13.84 8.10 17.03
C LEU A 109 14.83 8.08 18.21
N PRO A 110 14.72 8.93 19.25
CA PRO A 110 15.65 8.87 20.37
C PRO A 110 15.61 7.55 21.16
N ALA A 111 14.54 6.76 21.02
CA ALA A 111 14.41 5.44 21.66
C ALA A 111 15.18 4.33 20.92
N PHE A 112 15.65 4.61 19.72
CA PHE A 112 16.39 3.70 18.84
C PHE A 112 17.75 4.33 18.52
#